data_beac9d552b9f81a782985d4bf7c91381
#
_entry.id   beac9d552b9f81a782985d4bf7c91381
#
_cell.length_a   1.000
_cell.length_b   1.000
_cell.length_c   1.000
_cell.angle_alpha   90.00
_cell.angle_beta   90.00
_cell.angle_gamma   90.00
#
_symmetry.space_group_name_H-M   'P 1'
#
loop_
_entity.id
_entity.type
_entity.pdbx_description
1 polymer ?
#
loop_
_entity_poly.entity_id
_entity_poly.type
_entity_poly.pdbx_seq_one_letter_code
_entity_poly.pdbx_strand_id
1 'polypeptide(L)'
;MKRIIIYIHGKGGSYLEAEQYKKNCLGFDIIGIDYHDYFPWIVQNQIQSVYDKVRGRYDCIYLIANSIGAYFAMHTLQDCDIAKALFISPVLDMERLILDMISWANVSEKDLREKGEIPTDFGETLSWKYLCFVRENPITWNVPTEILYAGNDNLISRQTINKFISNHNANLTVMENGEHWFHTDEQLAFLDSWMKKAITVTSSL
;
A
#
# COMPACT_ATOMS: atom_id res chain seq x y z
N MET A 1 25.54 -7.10 6.84
CA MET A 1 24.16 -7.38 6.39
C MET A 1 23.78 -6.33 5.38
N LYS A 2 23.52 -6.73 4.14
CA LYS A 2 23.02 -5.85 3.07
C LYS A 2 21.50 -5.77 3.16
N ARG A 3 20.93 -4.57 3.19
CA ARG A 3 19.49 -4.34 3.37
C ARG A 3 18.97 -3.51 2.22
N ILE A 4 17.77 -3.84 1.74
CA ILE A 4 17.09 -3.09 0.68
C ILE A 4 15.65 -2.81 1.06
N ILE A 5 15.14 -1.68 0.58
CA ILE A 5 13.73 -1.32 0.60
C ILE A 5 13.22 -1.36 -0.84
N ILE A 6 12.11 -2.05 -1.06
CA ILE A 6 11.33 -1.95 -2.28
C ILE A 6 10.21 -0.93 -2.02
N TYR A 7 10.19 0.14 -2.81
CA TYR A 7 9.16 1.17 -2.74
C TYR A 7 8.10 0.97 -3.81
N ILE A 8 6.83 0.99 -3.37
CA ILE A 8 5.66 0.78 -4.22
C ILE A 8 4.75 2.00 -4.06
N HIS A 9 4.68 2.83 -5.11
CA HIS A 9 3.97 4.12 -5.05
C HIS A 9 2.44 3.95 -5.07
N GLY A 10 1.72 5.01 -4.74
CA GLY A 10 0.28 5.12 -4.88
C GLY A 10 -0.15 5.49 -6.30
N LYS A 11 -1.46 5.62 -6.51
CA LYS A 11 -2.01 6.09 -7.78
C LYS A 11 -1.56 7.54 -8.05
N GLY A 12 -1.11 7.78 -9.27
CA GLY A 12 -0.55 9.08 -9.66
C GLY A 12 0.86 9.38 -9.14
N GLY A 13 1.44 8.46 -8.33
CA GLY A 13 2.81 8.55 -7.86
C GLY A 13 3.85 8.05 -8.86
N SER A 14 5.09 7.97 -8.43
CA SER A 14 6.22 7.56 -9.25
C SER A 14 7.24 6.76 -8.44
N TYR A 15 7.93 5.82 -9.10
CA TYR A 15 9.06 5.11 -8.53
C TYR A 15 10.19 6.05 -8.04
N LEU A 16 10.28 7.26 -8.60
CA LEU A 16 11.27 8.28 -8.21
C LEU A 16 11.04 8.81 -6.78
N GLU A 17 9.83 8.70 -6.25
CA GLU A 17 9.53 9.07 -4.86
C GLU A 17 10.33 8.25 -3.84
N ALA A 18 10.88 7.09 -4.25
CA ALA A 18 11.79 6.30 -3.43
C ALA A 18 12.97 7.13 -2.89
N GLU A 19 13.44 8.11 -3.65
CA GLU A 19 14.58 8.95 -3.29
C GLU A 19 14.33 9.78 -2.00
N GLN A 20 13.10 10.23 -1.78
CA GLN A 20 12.75 11.04 -0.60
C GLN A 20 12.95 10.31 0.73
N TYR A 21 12.87 8.96 0.71
CA TYR A 21 13.00 8.13 1.92
C TYR A 21 14.47 7.83 2.27
N LYS A 22 15.43 8.03 1.37
CA LYS A 22 16.84 7.72 1.60
C LYS A 22 17.40 8.41 2.85
N LYS A 23 17.01 9.67 3.09
CA LYS A 23 17.43 10.45 4.26
C LYS A 23 17.01 9.84 5.60
N ASN A 24 15.93 9.04 5.60
CA ASN A 24 15.35 8.42 6.80
C ASN A 24 15.72 6.94 6.96
N CYS A 25 16.22 6.30 5.90
CA CYS A 25 16.47 4.86 5.83
C CYS A 25 17.98 4.57 5.68
N LEU A 26 18.80 5.13 6.58
CA LEU A 26 20.25 4.99 6.52
C LEU A 26 20.68 3.52 6.60
N GLY A 27 21.57 3.11 5.71
CA GLY A 27 22.08 1.74 5.63
C GLY A 27 21.17 0.78 4.87
N PHE A 28 20.16 1.29 4.17
CA PHE A 28 19.40 0.56 3.18
C PHE A 28 19.67 1.10 1.77
N ASP A 29 19.80 0.19 0.81
CA ASP A 29 19.55 0.55 -0.58
C ASP A 29 18.03 0.71 -0.78
N ILE A 30 17.61 1.55 -1.71
CA ILE A 30 16.17 1.73 -2.00
C ILE A 30 15.97 1.64 -3.51
N ILE A 31 14.96 0.87 -3.92
CA ILE A 31 14.53 0.77 -5.31
C ILE A 31 13.03 0.98 -5.40
N GLY A 32 12.60 1.90 -6.27
CA GLY A 32 11.19 2.10 -6.60
C GLY A 32 10.77 1.21 -7.75
N ILE A 33 9.51 0.76 -7.73
CA ILE A 33 8.92 -0.04 -8.82
C ILE A 33 8.25 0.89 -9.82
N ASP A 34 8.69 0.81 -11.07
CA ASP A 34 8.13 1.58 -12.18
C ASP A 34 6.93 0.84 -12.77
N TYR A 35 5.71 1.36 -12.49
CA TYR A 35 4.47 0.87 -13.06
C TYR A 35 3.52 2.03 -13.30
N HIS A 36 2.65 1.88 -14.30
CA HIS A 36 1.68 2.90 -14.72
C HIS A 36 0.25 2.37 -14.76
N ASP A 37 0.10 1.05 -14.84
CA ASP A 37 -1.18 0.38 -14.72
C ASP A 37 -1.54 0.14 -13.25
N TYR A 38 -2.84 0.17 -12.95
CA TYR A 38 -3.33 -0.06 -11.58
C TYR A 38 -4.21 -1.32 -11.48
N PHE A 39 -3.96 -2.28 -12.38
CA PHE A 39 -4.58 -3.59 -12.33
C PHE A 39 -3.66 -4.61 -11.66
N PRO A 40 -4.10 -5.33 -10.60
CA PRO A 40 -3.24 -6.21 -9.83
C PRO A 40 -2.60 -7.32 -10.69
N TRP A 41 -3.34 -7.87 -11.67
CA TRP A 41 -2.81 -8.87 -12.61
C TRP A 41 -1.74 -8.36 -13.58
N ILE A 42 -1.52 -7.06 -13.67
CA ILE A 42 -0.43 -6.43 -14.43
C ILE A 42 0.72 -6.09 -13.50
N VAL A 43 0.42 -5.33 -12.43
CA VAL A 43 1.42 -4.78 -11.50
C VAL A 43 2.18 -5.90 -10.77
N GLN A 44 1.52 -7.01 -10.46
CA GLN A 44 2.16 -8.15 -9.79
C GLN A 44 3.43 -8.63 -10.50
N ASN A 45 3.46 -8.66 -11.84
CA ASN A 45 4.62 -9.11 -12.59
C ASN A 45 5.83 -8.17 -12.43
N GLN A 46 5.56 -6.86 -12.34
CA GLN A 46 6.60 -5.84 -12.15
C GLN A 46 7.17 -5.92 -10.73
N ILE A 47 6.30 -6.04 -9.72
CA ILE A 47 6.72 -6.20 -8.32
C ILE A 47 7.51 -7.49 -8.14
N GLN A 48 7.01 -8.61 -8.65
CA GLN A 48 7.68 -9.91 -8.55
C GLN A 48 9.04 -9.90 -9.23
N SER A 49 9.13 -9.27 -10.42
CA SER A 49 10.41 -9.15 -11.13
C SER A 49 11.47 -8.38 -10.33
N VAL A 50 11.08 -7.32 -9.62
CA VAL A 50 12.01 -6.56 -8.77
C VAL A 50 12.41 -7.40 -7.54
N TYR A 51 11.45 -8.03 -6.87
CA TYR A 51 11.72 -8.91 -5.75
C TYR A 51 12.71 -10.03 -6.13
N ASP A 52 12.49 -10.71 -7.25
CA ASP A 52 13.35 -11.79 -7.73
C ASP A 52 14.79 -11.34 -8.03
N LYS A 53 14.96 -10.10 -8.49
CA LYS A 53 16.30 -9.51 -8.72
C LYS A 53 17.06 -9.23 -7.43
N VAL A 54 16.37 -8.95 -6.33
CA VAL A 54 16.99 -8.51 -5.08
C VAL A 54 17.12 -9.61 -4.03
N ARG A 55 16.18 -10.59 -3.98
CA ARG A 55 16.12 -11.63 -2.93
C ARG A 55 17.40 -12.46 -2.78
N GLY A 56 18.20 -12.61 -3.85
CA GLY A 56 19.48 -13.33 -3.80
C GLY A 56 20.71 -12.46 -3.55
N ARG A 57 20.53 -11.14 -3.36
CA ARG A 57 21.62 -10.16 -3.24
C ARG A 57 21.64 -9.43 -1.90
N TYR A 58 20.50 -9.47 -1.19
CA TYR A 58 20.30 -8.77 0.08
C TYR A 58 19.90 -9.75 1.15
N ASP A 59 20.42 -9.52 2.35
CA ASP A 59 20.15 -10.35 3.51
C ASP A 59 18.78 -10.03 4.14
N CYS A 60 18.22 -8.87 3.83
CA CYS A 60 16.99 -8.38 4.43
C CYS A 60 16.27 -7.43 3.47
N ILE A 61 14.99 -7.69 3.21
CA ILE A 61 14.13 -6.92 2.31
C ILE A 61 12.99 -6.29 3.13
N TYR A 62 12.86 -4.98 3.02
CA TYR A 62 11.75 -4.21 3.58
C TYR A 62 10.87 -3.66 2.47
N LEU A 63 9.64 -3.29 2.80
CA LEU A 63 8.73 -2.60 1.90
C LEU A 63 8.40 -1.21 2.44
N ILE A 64 8.30 -0.23 1.56
CA ILE A 64 7.55 1.01 1.78
C ILE A 64 6.47 1.06 0.71
N ALA A 65 5.22 1.26 1.10
CA ALA A 65 4.14 1.33 0.13
C ALA A 65 3.11 2.41 0.49
N ASN A 66 2.69 3.17 -0.52
CA ASN A 66 1.71 4.25 -0.39
C ASN A 66 0.36 3.81 -0.96
N SER A 67 -0.73 4.07 -0.23
CA SER A 67 -2.11 3.94 -0.72
C SER A 67 -2.37 2.57 -1.37
N ILE A 68 -2.77 2.54 -2.64
CA ILE A 68 -3.01 1.29 -3.41
C ILE A 68 -1.74 0.44 -3.57
N GLY A 69 -0.56 1.04 -3.48
CA GLY A 69 0.71 0.32 -3.49
C GLY A 69 0.80 -0.71 -2.36
N ALA A 70 0.17 -0.46 -1.20
CA ALA A 70 0.11 -1.43 -0.10
C ALA A 70 -0.73 -2.67 -0.48
N TYR A 71 -1.85 -2.49 -1.16
CA TYR A 71 -2.64 -3.61 -1.69
C TYR A 71 -1.81 -4.45 -2.69
N PHE A 72 -1.13 -3.80 -3.63
CA PHE A 72 -0.29 -4.50 -4.60
C PHE A 72 0.89 -5.23 -3.94
N ALA A 73 1.50 -4.60 -2.92
CA ALA A 73 2.55 -5.24 -2.12
C ALA A 73 2.04 -6.51 -1.45
N MET A 74 0.94 -6.42 -0.73
CA MET A 74 0.33 -7.56 -0.03
C MET A 74 -0.08 -8.66 -1.00
N HIS A 75 -0.79 -8.31 -2.07
CA HIS A 75 -1.26 -9.27 -3.06
C HIS A 75 -0.11 -10.05 -3.72
N THR A 76 1.01 -9.37 -4.03
CA THR A 76 2.12 -10.00 -4.76
C THR A 76 3.11 -10.71 -3.85
N LEU A 77 3.40 -10.14 -2.67
CA LEU A 77 4.53 -10.55 -1.84
C LEU A 77 4.13 -11.27 -0.53
N GLN A 78 2.87 -11.67 -0.38
CA GLN A 78 2.37 -12.34 0.84
C GLN A 78 3.12 -13.64 1.18
N ASP A 79 3.61 -14.34 0.18
CA ASP A 79 4.35 -15.61 0.32
C ASP A 79 5.88 -15.42 0.15
N CYS A 80 6.34 -14.16 0.15
CA CYS A 80 7.74 -13.82 -0.02
C CYS A 80 8.43 -13.52 1.33
N ASP A 81 9.76 -13.70 1.36
CA ASP A 81 10.56 -13.39 2.55
C ASP A 81 10.78 -11.89 2.66
N ILE A 82 9.83 -11.24 3.32
CA ILE A 82 9.85 -9.80 3.62
C ILE A 82 9.97 -9.63 5.13
N ALA A 83 11.01 -8.95 5.55
CA ALA A 83 11.30 -8.77 6.97
C ALA A 83 10.35 -7.77 7.65
N LYS A 84 9.90 -6.74 6.92
CA LYS A 84 9.04 -5.69 7.45
C LYS A 84 8.39 -4.87 6.34
N ALA A 85 7.17 -4.40 6.57
CA ALA A 85 6.47 -3.46 5.72
C ALA A 85 6.16 -2.14 6.45
N LEU A 86 6.30 -1.02 5.76
CA LEU A 86 5.93 0.32 6.21
C LEU A 86 4.89 0.86 5.23
N PHE A 87 3.65 0.96 5.68
CA PHE A 87 2.52 1.38 4.86
C PHE A 87 2.03 2.77 5.23
N ILE A 88 1.86 3.62 4.22
CA ILE A 88 1.45 5.04 4.37
C ILE A 88 0.07 5.20 3.72
N SER A 89 -0.94 5.61 4.50
CA SER A 89 -2.34 5.74 4.08
C SER A 89 -2.82 4.53 3.26
N PRO A 90 -2.63 3.27 3.74
CA PRO A 90 -2.69 2.10 2.88
C PRO A 90 -4.12 1.69 2.52
N VAL A 91 -4.30 1.19 1.29
CA VAL A 91 -5.48 0.38 0.92
C VAL A 91 -5.24 -1.05 1.40
N LEU A 92 -5.90 -1.42 2.50
CA LEU A 92 -5.75 -2.74 3.15
C LEU A 92 -6.90 -3.71 2.83
N ASP A 93 -8.01 -3.20 2.33
CA ASP A 93 -9.20 -3.97 1.93
C ASP A 93 -9.72 -3.39 0.61
N MET A 94 -9.24 -3.92 -0.50
CA MET A 94 -9.58 -3.44 -1.84
C MET A 94 -11.04 -3.74 -2.20
N GLU A 95 -11.60 -4.86 -1.74
CA GLU A 95 -13.01 -5.15 -1.97
C GLU A 95 -13.88 -4.07 -1.31
N ARG A 96 -13.58 -3.73 -0.06
CA ARG A 96 -14.29 -2.68 0.67
C ARG A 96 -14.19 -1.34 -0.04
N LEU A 97 -13.01 -0.95 -0.52
CA LEU A 97 -12.83 0.30 -1.26
C LEU A 97 -13.66 0.32 -2.56
N ILE A 98 -13.69 -0.78 -3.31
CA ILE A 98 -14.52 -0.87 -4.54
C ILE A 98 -16.00 -0.75 -4.18
N LEU A 99 -16.47 -1.39 -3.10
CA LEU A 99 -17.86 -1.30 -2.66
C LEU A 99 -18.23 0.10 -2.18
N ASP A 100 -17.31 0.79 -1.50
CA ASP A 100 -17.49 2.20 -1.13
C ASP A 100 -17.58 3.09 -2.38
N MET A 101 -16.72 2.89 -3.39
CA MET A 101 -16.79 3.62 -4.65
C MET A 101 -18.09 3.34 -5.43
N ILE A 102 -18.61 2.12 -5.42
CA ILE A 102 -19.93 1.77 -5.98
C ILE A 102 -21.02 2.59 -5.29
N SER A 103 -20.97 2.69 -3.96
CA SER A 103 -21.91 3.51 -3.19
C SER A 103 -21.78 5.00 -3.49
N TRP A 104 -20.56 5.54 -3.59
CA TRP A 104 -20.33 6.95 -3.92
C TRP A 104 -20.83 7.31 -5.32
N ALA A 105 -20.69 6.39 -6.28
CA ALA A 105 -21.21 6.55 -7.64
C ALA A 105 -22.73 6.39 -7.72
N ASN A 106 -23.41 6.05 -6.62
CA ASN A 106 -24.84 5.75 -6.59
C ASN A 106 -25.28 4.70 -7.62
N VAL A 107 -24.47 3.67 -7.79
CA VAL A 107 -24.76 2.51 -8.64
C VAL A 107 -24.83 1.24 -7.79
N SER A 108 -25.38 0.17 -8.34
CA SER A 108 -25.41 -1.13 -7.67
C SER A 108 -24.33 -2.07 -8.22
N GLU A 109 -23.98 -3.09 -7.43
CA GLU A 109 -23.11 -4.17 -7.88
C GLU A 109 -23.72 -4.92 -9.09
N LYS A 110 -25.06 -5.00 -9.16
CA LYS A 110 -25.76 -5.57 -10.31
C LYS A 110 -25.52 -4.73 -11.58
N ASP A 111 -25.61 -3.39 -11.48
CA ASP A 111 -25.36 -2.51 -12.62
C ASP A 111 -23.92 -2.65 -13.11
N LEU A 112 -22.96 -2.75 -12.18
CA LEU A 112 -21.55 -2.95 -12.51
C LEU A 112 -21.32 -4.30 -13.21
N ARG A 113 -21.97 -5.36 -12.74
CA ARG A 113 -21.91 -6.68 -13.35
C ARG A 113 -22.48 -6.68 -14.78
N GLU A 114 -23.61 -6.01 -15.01
CA GLU A 114 -24.28 -5.96 -16.31
C GLU A 114 -23.49 -5.12 -17.33
N LYS A 115 -22.87 -4.01 -16.87
CA LYS A 115 -22.12 -3.10 -17.73
C LYS A 115 -20.63 -3.47 -17.89
N GLY A 116 -20.09 -4.25 -16.97
CA GLY A 116 -18.66 -4.58 -16.92
C GLY A 116 -17.79 -3.46 -16.36
N GLU A 117 -17.95 -2.25 -16.86
CA GLU A 117 -17.24 -1.04 -16.42
C GLU A 117 -18.19 0.15 -16.31
N ILE A 118 -17.97 1.00 -15.31
CA ILE A 118 -18.74 2.24 -15.10
C ILE A 118 -17.77 3.37 -14.77
N PRO A 119 -17.60 4.37 -15.65
CA PRO A 119 -16.86 5.59 -15.32
C PRO A 119 -17.62 6.39 -14.26
N THR A 120 -16.89 7.02 -13.33
CA THR A 120 -17.48 7.80 -12.23
C THR A 120 -17.14 9.28 -12.36
N ASP A 121 -17.94 10.13 -11.73
CA ASP A 121 -17.72 11.59 -11.71
C ASP A 121 -16.48 12.01 -10.89
N PHE A 122 -15.95 11.13 -10.04
CA PHE A 122 -14.73 11.35 -9.28
C PHE A 122 -13.46 10.82 -9.97
N GLY A 123 -13.56 10.50 -11.28
CA GLY A 123 -12.41 10.20 -12.13
C GLY A 123 -11.91 8.76 -12.09
N GLU A 124 -12.61 7.86 -11.38
CA GLU A 124 -12.31 6.43 -11.39
C GLU A 124 -13.23 5.67 -12.35
N THR A 125 -12.78 4.52 -12.83
CA THR A 125 -13.63 3.58 -13.55
C THR A 125 -13.82 2.33 -12.69
N LEU A 126 -15.05 2.11 -12.25
CA LEU A 126 -15.42 0.86 -11.59
C LEU A 126 -15.32 -0.29 -12.59
N SER A 127 -14.75 -1.42 -12.17
CA SER A 127 -14.60 -2.60 -13.03
C SER A 127 -15.12 -3.85 -12.33
N TRP A 128 -16.07 -4.54 -12.97
CA TRP A 128 -16.57 -5.83 -12.49
C TRP A 128 -15.46 -6.87 -12.44
N LYS A 129 -14.59 -6.88 -13.46
CA LYS A 129 -13.44 -7.77 -13.50
C LYS A 129 -12.52 -7.56 -12.30
N TYR A 130 -12.29 -6.31 -11.90
CA TYR A 130 -11.45 -6.01 -10.74
C TYR A 130 -12.08 -6.54 -9.45
N LEU A 131 -13.36 -6.28 -9.24
CA LEU A 131 -14.09 -6.77 -8.06
C LEU A 131 -14.06 -8.31 -7.97
N CYS A 132 -14.31 -9.00 -9.08
CA CYS A 132 -14.22 -10.46 -9.13
C CYS A 132 -12.79 -10.93 -8.79
N PHE A 133 -11.78 -10.32 -9.38
CA PHE A 133 -10.39 -10.66 -9.12
C PHE A 133 -10.04 -10.54 -7.64
N VAL A 134 -10.44 -9.46 -6.99
CA VAL A 134 -10.17 -9.24 -5.56
C VAL A 134 -10.82 -10.33 -4.70
N ARG A 135 -12.06 -10.72 -5.01
CA ARG A 135 -12.80 -11.77 -4.30
C ARG A 135 -12.20 -13.17 -4.50
N GLU A 136 -11.68 -13.44 -5.69
CA GLU A 136 -11.06 -14.72 -6.04
C GLU A 136 -9.63 -14.86 -5.51
N ASN A 137 -8.99 -13.75 -5.16
CA ASN A 137 -7.60 -13.71 -4.69
C ASN A 137 -7.50 -13.05 -3.30
N PRO A 138 -7.99 -13.71 -2.24
CA PRO A 138 -7.89 -13.18 -0.88
C PRO A 138 -6.43 -13.08 -0.45
N ILE A 139 -6.11 -12.04 0.32
CA ILE A 139 -4.77 -11.78 0.84
C ILE A 139 -4.62 -12.40 2.23
N THR A 140 -3.52 -13.14 2.44
CA THR A 140 -3.09 -13.65 3.74
C THR A 140 -1.76 -12.98 4.12
N TRP A 141 -1.84 -11.87 4.84
CA TRP A 141 -0.66 -11.06 5.15
C TRP A 141 -0.09 -11.37 6.54
N ASN A 142 1.17 -11.84 6.59
CA ASN A 142 1.83 -12.22 7.84
C ASN A 142 3.10 -11.40 8.13
N VAL A 143 3.44 -10.43 7.27
CA VAL A 143 4.63 -9.61 7.44
C VAL A 143 4.41 -8.59 8.55
N PRO A 144 5.36 -8.43 9.50
CA PRO A 144 5.30 -7.36 10.50
C PRO A 144 5.16 -6.00 9.83
N THR A 145 4.13 -5.24 10.19
CA THR A 145 3.75 -4.04 9.46
C THR A 145 3.64 -2.82 10.38
N GLU A 146 4.25 -1.71 9.98
CA GLU A 146 4.02 -0.39 10.58
C GLU A 146 3.10 0.41 9.66
N ILE A 147 2.03 0.97 10.21
CA ILE A 147 1.05 1.74 9.46
C ILE A 147 1.08 3.19 9.93
N LEU A 148 1.25 4.12 8.99
CA LEU A 148 0.94 5.53 9.18
C LEU A 148 -0.41 5.82 8.55
N TYR A 149 -1.37 6.26 9.36
CA TYR A 149 -2.72 6.59 8.92
C TYR A 149 -3.01 8.08 9.10
N ALA A 150 -3.63 8.67 8.10
CA ALA A 150 -4.08 10.04 8.11
C ALA A 150 -5.47 10.14 8.77
N GLY A 151 -5.61 10.92 9.83
CA GLY A 151 -6.86 11.01 10.60
C GLY A 151 -8.03 11.59 9.80
N ASN A 152 -7.74 12.49 8.83
CA ASN A 152 -8.71 13.07 7.91
C ASN A 152 -8.74 12.34 6.55
N ASP A 153 -8.37 11.05 6.53
CA ASP A 153 -8.45 10.26 5.31
C ASP A 153 -9.92 10.07 4.89
N ASN A 154 -10.26 10.57 3.70
CA ASN A 154 -11.60 10.49 3.13
C ASN A 154 -11.77 9.29 2.17
N LEU A 155 -10.70 8.55 1.91
CA LEU A 155 -10.71 7.38 1.03
C LEU A 155 -10.76 6.06 1.82
N ILE A 156 -9.98 5.96 2.89
CA ILE A 156 -9.87 4.75 3.70
C ILE A 156 -10.43 4.99 5.11
N SER A 157 -11.42 4.20 5.50
CA SER A 157 -12.03 4.35 6.80
C SER A 157 -11.13 3.87 7.94
N ARG A 158 -11.20 4.55 9.09
CA ARG A 158 -10.53 4.11 10.31
C ARG A 158 -10.94 2.69 10.73
N GLN A 159 -12.19 2.30 10.43
CA GLN A 159 -12.70 0.96 10.73
C GLN A 159 -11.94 -0.11 9.95
N THR A 160 -11.64 0.13 8.67
CA THR A 160 -10.83 -0.77 7.83
C THR A 160 -9.44 -0.97 8.42
N ILE A 161 -8.79 0.13 8.83
CA ILE A 161 -7.47 0.08 9.47
C ILE A 161 -7.52 -0.74 10.77
N ASN A 162 -8.48 -0.46 11.65
CA ASN A 162 -8.62 -1.16 12.93
C ASN A 162 -8.88 -2.67 12.73
N LYS A 163 -9.72 -3.03 11.75
CA LYS A 163 -9.98 -4.43 11.39
C LYS A 163 -8.70 -5.14 10.95
N PHE A 164 -7.87 -4.48 10.15
CA PHE A 164 -6.60 -5.04 9.72
C PHE A 164 -5.65 -5.27 10.89
N ILE A 165 -5.47 -4.30 11.77
CA ILE A 165 -4.58 -4.39 12.94
C ILE A 165 -5.02 -5.51 13.89
N SER A 166 -6.33 -5.69 14.09
CA SER A 166 -6.83 -6.74 14.98
C SER A 166 -6.56 -8.16 14.46
N ASN A 167 -6.30 -8.32 13.16
CA ASN A 167 -6.12 -9.62 12.52
C ASN A 167 -4.68 -9.90 12.06
N HIS A 168 -3.79 -8.91 12.13
CA HIS A 168 -2.42 -9.01 11.60
C HIS A 168 -1.41 -8.46 12.60
N ASN A 169 -0.15 -8.87 12.45
CA ASN A 169 0.97 -8.30 13.22
C ASN A 169 1.29 -6.89 12.71
N ALA A 170 0.51 -5.91 13.14
CA ALA A 170 0.62 -4.53 12.67
C ALA A 170 0.51 -3.51 13.80
N ASN A 171 1.32 -2.45 13.73
CA ASN A 171 1.28 -1.29 14.61
C ASN A 171 0.71 -0.08 13.86
N LEU A 172 0.00 0.79 14.57
CA LEU A 172 -0.62 1.98 14.01
C LEU A 172 -0.04 3.24 14.63
N THR A 173 0.34 4.18 13.76
CA THR A 173 0.55 5.58 14.10
C THR A 173 -0.47 6.41 13.33
N VAL A 174 -1.10 7.36 14.02
CA VAL A 174 -2.08 8.27 13.41
C VAL A 174 -1.55 9.69 13.46
N MET A 175 -1.64 10.37 12.33
CA MET A 175 -1.57 11.81 12.28
C MET A 175 -2.99 12.37 12.24
N GLU A 176 -3.51 12.84 13.37
CA GLU A 176 -4.95 13.19 13.53
C GLU A 176 -5.43 14.20 12.47
N ASN A 177 -4.61 15.19 12.13
CA ASN A 177 -4.92 16.20 11.11
C ASN A 177 -4.32 15.87 9.73
N GLY A 178 -3.79 14.65 9.54
CA GLY A 178 -3.22 14.22 8.27
C GLY A 178 -4.29 13.96 7.22
N GLU A 179 -3.98 14.23 5.98
CA GLU A 179 -4.79 13.90 4.81
C GLU A 179 -4.23 12.66 4.11
N HIS A 180 -5.05 11.96 3.31
CA HIS A 180 -4.65 10.73 2.61
C HIS A 180 -3.29 10.88 1.90
N TRP A 181 -3.07 12.02 1.28
CA TRP A 181 -1.80 12.40 0.66
C TRP A 181 -1.03 13.36 1.56
N PHE A 182 0.03 12.88 2.19
CA PHE A 182 0.94 13.69 3.01
C PHE A 182 1.72 14.66 2.13
N HIS A 183 1.37 15.95 2.13
CA HIS A 183 1.93 16.95 1.20
C HIS A 183 2.30 18.30 1.84
N THR A 184 1.76 18.65 3.01
CA THR A 184 2.16 19.87 3.70
C THR A 184 3.48 19.67 4.44
N ASP A 185 4.18 20.77 4.74
CA ASP A 185 5.46 20.71 5.48
C ASP A 185 5.30 19.99 6.83
N GLU A 186 4.18 20.23 7.54
CA GLU A 186 3.86 19.56 8.81
C GLU A 186 3.64 18.04 8.60
N GLN A 187 2.87 17.67 7.60
CA GLN A 187 2.60 16.27 7.27
C GLN A 187 3.87 15.55 6.84
N LEU A 188 4.71 16.18 6.03
CA LEU A 188 6.00 15.63 5.61
C LEU A 188 6.98 15.49 6.77
N ALA A 189 7.03 16.45 7.69
CA ALA A 189 7.85 16.35 8.88
C ALA A 189 7.39 15.23 9.82
N PHE A 190 6.07 15.02 9.94
CA PHE A 190 5.51 13.91 10.71
C PHE A 190 5.86 12.56 10.06
N LEU A 191 5.68 12.44 8.74
CA LEU A 191 6.07 11.25 7.95
C LEU A 191 7.55 10.93 8.14
N ASP A 192 8.44 11.92 8.03
CA ASP A 192 9.88 11.75 8.24
C ASP A 192 10.20 11.26 9.66
N SER A 193 9.54 11.81 10.67
CA SER A 193 9.71 11.38 12.06
C SER A 193 9.22 9.95 12.30
N TRP A 194 8.06 9.61 11.75
CA TRP A 194 7.52 8.26 11.82
C TRP A 194 8.42 7.26 11.10
N MET A 195 8.88 7.57 9.89
CA MET A 195 9.75 6.71 9.09
C MET A 195 11.03 6.34 9.84
N LYS A 196 11.70 7.32 10.46
CA LYS A 196 12.92 7.10 11.26
C LYS A 196 12.68 6.13 12.42
N LYS A 197 11.54 6.21 13.08
CA LYS A 197 11.17 5.31 14.18
C LYS A 197 10.80 3.92 13.65
N ALA A 198 9.95 3.87 12.63
CA ALA A 198 9.41 2.63 12.07
C ALA A 198 10.51 1.74 11.47
N ILE A 199 11.52 2.34 10.81
CA ILE A 199 12.62 1.57 10.20
C ILE A 199 13.58 0.96 11.24
N THR A 200 13.68 1.55 12.44
CA THR A 200 14.60 1.10 13.49
C THR A 200 14.01 0.11 14.47
N VAL A 201 12.68 0.05 14.59
CA VAL A 201 12.01 -0.92 15.47
C VAL A 201 12.21 -2.32 14.90
N THR A 202 13.21 -3.04 15.39
CA THR A 202 13.31 -4.49 15.21
C THR A 202 12.18 -5.13 16.02
N SER A 203 11.32 -5.90 15.37
CA SER A 203 10.39 -6.77 16.10
C SER A 203 11.22 -7.63 17.05
N SER A 204 10.99 -7.46 18.36
CA SER A 204 11.60 -8.33 19.36
C SER A 204 11.13 -9.75 19.05
N LEU A 205 12.06 -10.62 18.70
CA LEU A 205 11.86 -12.06 18.54
C LEU A 205 11.35 -12.68 19.84
#